data_e4bd819520a55eb999d9548c69d2edac
#
_entry.id   e4bd819520a55eb999d9548c69d2edac
#
_cell.length_a   1.000
_cell.length_b   1.000
_cell.length_c   1.000
_cell.angle_alpha   90.00
_cell.angle_beta   90.00
_cell.angle_gamma   90.00
#
_symmetry.space_group_name_H-M   'P 1'
#
loop_
_entity.id
_entity.type
_entity.pdbx_description
1 polymer ?
#
loop_
_entity_poly.entity_id
_entity_poly.type
_entity_poly.pdbx_seq_one_letter_code
_entity_poly.pdbx_strand_id
1 'polypeptide(L)'
;MPIMPDTWIRDMAKRHRMIEPFVESQRREGVISFGLSSYGYDARVADEFKIFTNVDSAIVDPKAFSAQSFVDRKTEVCVIPPNSFALARTVEYFRVPRDVLVICLGKSTYARCGIIVNVTPLEPEWEGHVTLEFSNTTPLPAKIYANEGACQFLFLKGDGVCEVSYKDRAGKYQGQRGVTLPRL
;
A
#
# COMPACT_ATOMS: atom_id res chain seq x y z
N MET A 1 -2.86 -5.78 22.93
CA MET A 1 -3.03 -4.96 21.70
C MET A 1 -4.07 -5.64 20.80
N PRO A 2 -5.34 -5.20 20.79
CA PRO A 2 -6.40 -5.81 20.00
C PRO A 2 -6.32 -5.45 18.53
N ILE A 3 -6.68 -6.42 17.66
CA ILE A 3 -6.95 -6.16 16.23
C ILE A 3 -8.36 -5.59 16.15
N MET A 4 -8.53 -4.50 15.38
CA MET A 4 -9.78 -3.77 15.33
C MET A 4 -10.77 -4.39 14.33
N PRO A 5 -12.05 -4.61 14.74
CA PRO A 5 -13.08 -5.22 13.90
C PRO A 5 -13.67 -4.21 12.89
N ASP A 6 -14.45 -4.72 11.96
CA ASP A 6 -15.15 -3.97 10.92
C ASP A 6 -15.99 -2.81 11.44
N THR A 7 -16.68 -3.01 12.58
CA THR A 7 -17.50 -1.97 13.22
C THR A 7 -16.67 -0.76 13.63
N TRP A 8 -15.49 -0.98 14.19
CA TRP A 8 -14.56 0.08 14.56
C TRP A 8 -13.96 0.76 13.31
N ILE A 9 -13.52 -0.04 12.31
CA ILE A 9 -12.93 0.49 11.07
C ILE A 9 -13.95 1.39 10.35
N ARG A 10 -15.22 0.95 10.27
CA ARG A 10 -16.33 1.73 9.68
C ARG A 10 -16.57 3.04 10.40
N ASP A 11 -16.61 3.01 11.73
CA ASP A 11 -16.79 4.23 12.54
C ASP A 11 -15.65 5.23 12.32
N MET A 12 -14.40 4.75 12.39
CA MET A 12 -13.21 5.59 12.16
C MET A 12 -13.15 6.14 10.74
N ALA A 13 -13.51 5.35 9.73
CA ALA A 13 -13.54 5.81 8.35
C ALA A 13 -14.61 6.91 8.15
N LYS A 14 -15.81 6.72 8.69
CA LYS A 14 -16.93 7.66 8.51
C LYS A 14 -16.79 8.95 9.33
N ARG A 15 -16.37 8.84 10.60
CA ARG A 15 -16.31 10.01 11.51
C ARG A 15 -14.97 10.74 11.48
N HIS A 16 -13.88 10.01 11.26
CA HIS A 16 -12.53 10.55 11.33
C HIS A 16 -11.79 10.51 9.99
N ARG A 17 -12.46 10.09 8.89
CA ARG A 17 -11.89 10.01 7.55
C ARG A 17 -10.59 9.18 7.52
N MET A 18 -10.52 8.14 8.35
CA MET A 18 -9.33 7.30 8.46
C MET A 18 -8.94 6.66 7.13
N ILE A 19 -9.94 6.34 6.28
CA ILE A 19 -9.77 5.77 4.93
C ILE A 19 -10.65 6.57 3.95
N GLU A 20 -10.07 7.11 2.88
CA GLU A 20 -10.79 7.86 1.83
C GLU A 20 -10.27 7.55 0.42
N PRO A 21 -11.15 7.19 -0.55
CA PRO A 21 -12.58 6.90 -0.36
C PRO A 21 -12.79 5.56 0.37
N PHE A 22 -13.80 5.49 1.25
CA PHE A 22 -14.13 4.29 2.01
C PHE A 22 -15.19 3.44 1.28
N VAL A 23 -14.92 2.15 1.11
CA VAL A 23 -15.86 1.16 0.57
C VAL A 23 -16.35 0.27 1.70
N GLU A 24 -17.63 0.47 2.09
CA GLU A 24 -18.22 -0.08 3.32
C GLU A 24 -18.41 -1.60 3.31
N SER A 25 -18.41 -2.24 2.13
CA SER A 25 -18.58 -3.68 1.98
C SER A 25 -17.64 -4.24 0.93
N GLN A 26 -17.35 -5.54 1.03
CA GLN A 26 -16.52 -6.23 0.03
C GLN A 26 -17.16 -6.20 -1.36
N ARG A 27 -16.42 -5.71 -2.36
CA ARG A 27 -16.73 -5.80 -3.78
C ARG A 27 -15.94 -6.98 -4.36
N ARG A 28 -16.64 -7.92 -5.04
CA ARG A 28 -16.04 -9.20 -5.48
C ARG A 28 -16.39 -9.56 -6.91
N GLU A 29 -17.50 -9.07 -7.45
CA GLU A 29 -17.99 -9.47 -8.76
C GLU A 29 -17.11 -8.92 -9.88
N GLY A 30 -16.49 -9.81 -10.65
CA GLY A 30 -15.63 -9.48 -11.78
C GLY A 30 -14.30 -8.82 -11.46
N VAL A 31 -13.93 -8.68 -10.16
CA VAL A 31 -12.72 -7.97 -9.72
C VAL A 31 -11.99 -8.72 -8.60
N ILE A 32 -10.71 -8.46 -8.42
CA ILE A 32 -10.00 -8.85 -7.21
C ILE A 32 -10.59 -8.04 -6.04
N SER A 33 -11.15 -8.73 -5.06
CA SER A 33 -11.99 -8.13 -4.03
C SER A 33 -11.32 -7.00 -3.24
N PHE A 34 -12.09 -5.96 -2.91
CA PHE A 34 -11.66 -4.81 -2.12
C PHE A 34 -12.79 -4.29 -1.21
N GLY A 35 -12.43 -3.43 -0.25
CA GLY A 35 -13.34 -2.84 0.72
C GLY A 35 -13.23 -3.44 2.11
N LEU A 36 -14.18 -3.12 2.99
CA LEU A 36 -14.18 -3.51 4.39
C LEU A 36 -14.33 -5.03 4.55
N SER A 37 -13.44 -5.65 5.32
CA SER A 37 -13.49 -7.04 5.74
C SER A 37 -13.71 -7.14 7.27
N SER A 38 -13.83 -8.35 7.82
CA SER A 38 -14.17 -8.56 9.24
C SER A 38 -13.16 -7.93 10.21
N TYR A 39 -11.86 -8.02 9.93
CA TYR A 39 -10.76 -7.48 10.74
C TYR A 39 -9.71 -6.79 9.87
N GLY A 40 -10.16 -5.96 8.94
CA GLY A 40 -9.24 -5.23 8.06
C GLY A 40 -9.94 -4.50 6.94
N TYR A 41 -9.14 -3.94 6.07
CA TYR A 41 -9.61 -3.25 4.86
C TYR A 41 -8.75 -3.65 3.67
N ASP A 42 -9.38 -4.18 2.64
CA ASP A 42 -8.72 -4.51 1.38
C ASP A 42 -8.63 -3.26 0.50
N ALA A 43 -7.44 -2.69 0.38
CA ALA A 43 -7.20 -1.50 -0.41
C ALA A 43 -6.95 -1.82 -1.88
N ARG A 44 -7.28 -0.84 -2.73
CA ARG A 44 -7.09 -0.90 -4.17
C ARG A 44 -5.74 -0.30 -4.56
N VAL A 45 -5.15 -0.82 -5.63
CA VAL A 45 -4.04 -0.15 -6.30
C VAL A 45 -4.57 0.88 -7.31
N ALA A 46 -3.95 2.06 -7.35
CA ALA A 46 -4.27 3.09 -8.36
C ALA A 46 -3.71 2.73 -9.74
N ASP A 47 -4.03 3.53 -10.75
CA ASP A 47 -3.59 3.36 -12.14
C ASP A 47 -2.20 3.94 -12.45
N GLU A 48 -1.48 4.39 -11.42
CA GLU A 48 -0.14 4.98 -11.52
C GLU A 48 0.91 3.98 -11.04
N PHE A 49 1.84 3.64 -11.93
CA PHE A 49 2.89 2.66 -11.69
C PHE A 49 4.26 3.21 -12.08
N LYS A 50 5.28 2.82 -11.32
CA LYS A 50 6.70 2.96 -11.67
C LYS A 50 7.28 1.56 -11.81
N ILE A 51 7.55 1.14 -13.06
CA ILE A 51 8.07 -0.20 -13.36
C ILE A 51 9.59 -0.13 -13.36
N PHE A 52 10.23 -0.96 -12.54
CA PHE A 52 11.69 -1.04 -12.48
C PHE A 52 12.28 -1.55 -13.80
N THR A 53 13.34 -0.87 -14.23
CA THR A 53 14.15 -1.25 -15.39
C THR A 53 15.63 -1.20 -15.00
N ASN A 54 16.43 -2.07 -15.61
CA ASN A 54 17.87 -2.14 -15.36
C ASN A 54 18.71 -1.52 -16.49
N VAL A 55 18.12 -0.61 -17.27
CA VAL A 55 18.77 -0.07 -18.48
C VAL A 55 19.90 0.91 -18.14
N ASP A 56 19.66 1.76 -17.11
CA ASP A 56 20.56 2.87 -16.80
C ASP A 56 21.30 2.72 -15.46
N SER A 57 21.23 1.54 -14.81
CA SER A 57 21.88 1.32 -13.52
C SER A 57 22.43 -0.10 -13.41
N ALA A 58 23.68 -0.20 -13.02
CA ALA A 58 24.35 -1.49 -12.79
C ALA A 58 24.11 -2.03 -11.37
N ILE A 59 23.72 -1.19 -10.43
CA ILE A 59 23.56 -1.51 -9.00
C ILE A 59 22.32 -0.81 -8.45
N VAL A 60 21.54 -1.51 -7.63
CA VAL A 60 20.48 -0.90 -6.81
C VAL A 60 21.08 -0.45 -5.50
N ASP A 61 21.26 0.85 -5.32
CA ASP A 61 21.75 1.43 -4.08
C ASP A 61 20.63 2.24 -3.40
N PRO A 62 20.14 1.83 -2.21
CA PRO A 62 19.08 2.55 -1.51
C PRO A 62 19.52 3.95 -1.03
N LYS A 63 20.83 4.22 -0.91
CA LYS A 63 21.37 5.52 -0.54
C LYS A 63 21.57 6.46 -1.73
N ALA A 64 21.69 5.93 -2.93
CA ALA A 64 21.91 6.68 -4.18
C ALA A 64 20.98 6.14 -5.27
N PHE A 65 19.70 5.97 -4.97
CA PHE A 65 18.74 5.37 -5.89
C PHE A 65 18.46 6.29 -7.08
N SER A 66 18.67 5.77 -8.30
CA SER A 66 18.41 6.51 -9.54
C SER A 66 16.92 6.46 -9.91
N ALA A 67 16.27 7.62 -10.03
CA ALA A 67 14.90 7.70 -10.55
C ALA A 67 14.78 7.21 -12.00
N GLN A 68 15.87 7.21 -12.78
CA GLN A 68 15.94 6.70 -14.15
C GLN A 68 15.80 5.16 -14.22
N SER A 69 15.94 4.48 -13.06
CA SER A 69 15.66 3.04 -12.98
C SER A 69 14.18 2.70 -13.04
N PHE A 70 13.29 3.68 -13.22
CA PHE A 70 11.87 3.45 -13.37
C PHE A 70 11.30 4.01 -14.66
N VAL A 71 10.34 3.28 -15.23
CA VAL A 71 9.46 3.77 -16.29
C VAL A 71 8.09 4.03 -15.72
N ASP A 72 7.62 5.27 -15.83
CA ASP A 72 6.29 5.67 -15.39
C ASP A 72 5.23 5.15 -16.35
N ARG A 73 4.17 4.60 -15.80
CA ARG A 73 2.99 4.12 -16.56
C ARG A 73 1.72 4.53 -15.85
N LYS A 74 0.76 5.03 -16.61
CA LYS A 74 -0.63 5.19 -16.20
C LYS A 74 -1.48 4.25 -17.06
N THR A 75 -2.05 3.22 -16.43
CA THR A 75 -2.70 2.12 -17.16
C THR A 75 -3.68 1.36 -16.27
N GLU A 76 -4.69 0.75 -16.86
CA GLU A 76 -5.63 -0.14 -16.16
C GLU A 76 -4.98 -1.49 -15.81
N VAL A 77 -3.98 -1.93 -16.60
CA VAL A 77 -3.26 -3.19 -16.35
C VAL A 77 -1.76 -2.92 -16.45
N CYS A 78 -1.08 -3.01 -15.32
CA CYS A 78 0.38 -2.96 -15.27
C CYS A 78 0.95 -4.37 -15.52
N VAL A 79 1.97 -4.45 -16.38
CA VAL A 79 2.72 -5.70 -16.61
C VAL A 79 4.11 -5.55 -16.02
N ILE A 80 4.40 -6.31 -14.96
CA ILE A 80 5.72 -6.34 -14.32
C ILE A 80 6.57 -7.39 -15.02
N PRO A 81 7.78 -7.05 -15.51
CA PRO A 81 8.68 -8.02 -16.12
C PRO A 81 9.03 -9.20 -15.20
N PRO A 82 9.50 -10.33 -15.74
CA PRO A 82 9.98 -11.46 -14.94
C PRO A 82 11.06 -11.04 -13.94
N ASN A 83 10.99 -11.56 -12.71
CA ASN A 83 11.99 -11.31 -11.65
C ASN A 83 12.29 -9.80 -11.42
N SER A 84 11.26 -8.95 -11.63
CA SER A 84 11.35 -7.50 -11.46
C SER A 84 10.29 -7.01 -10.47
N PHE A 85 10.23 -5.70 -10.27
CA PHE A 85 9.25 -5.10 -9.37
C PHE A 85 8.68 -3.79 -9.93
N ALA A 86 7.59 -3.36 -9.34
CA ALA A 86 6.98 -2.06 -9.61
C ALA A 86 6.55 -1.40 -8.31
N LEU A 87 6.61 -0.09 -8.28
CA LEU A 87 5.97 0.72 -7.26
C LEU A 87 4.63 1.22 -7.79
N ALA A 88 3.64 1.23 -6.89
CA ALA A 88 2.34 1.83 -7.13
C ALA A 88 1.88 2.54 -5.87
N ARG A 89 0.67 3.10 -5.87
CA ARG A 89 0.07 3.65 -4.66
C ARG A 89 -1.34 3.12 -4.46
N THR A 90 -1.84 3.23 -3.25
CA THR A 90 -3.26 2.96 -2.98
C THR A 90 -4.15 4.02 -3.63
N VAL A 91 -5.38 3.62 -4.04
CA VAL A 91 -6.46 4.56 -4.35
C VAL A 91 -6.87 5.30 -3.10
N GLU A 92 -6.93 4.60 -1.99
CA GLU A 92 -7.30 5.12 -0.69
C GLU A 92 -6.19 5.98 -0.08
N TYR A 93 -6.58 7.09 0.53
CA TYR A 93 -5.77 7.91 1.41
C TYR A 93 -6.04 7.48 2.84
N PHE A 94 -5.01 7.24 3.62
CA PHE A 94 -5.11 6.79 5.02
C PHE A 94 -4.71 7.92 5.99
N ARG A 95 -5.35 7.95 7.16
CA ARG A 95 -4.98 8.78 8.32
C ARG A 95 -4.98 7.89 9.55
N VAL A 96 -3.79 7.52 9.98
CA VAL A 96 -3.60 6.60 11.11
C VAL A 96 -3.78 7.34 12.43
N PRO A 97 -4.68 6.89 13.33
CA PRO A 97 -4.81 7.47 14.67
C PRO A 97 -3.53 7.32 15.51
N ARG A 98 -3.35 8.19 16.49
CA ARG A 98 -2.13 8.22 17.33
C ARG A 98 -1.95 6.97 18.21
N ASP A 99 -3.01 6.23 18.48
CA ASP A 99 -3.01 5.00 19.27
C ASP A 99 -3.08 3.72 18.43
N VAL A 100 -2.86 3.83 17.11
CA VAL A 100 -2.99 2.73 16.16
C VAL A 100 -1.70 2.50 15.37
N LEU A 101 -1.31 1.23 15.26
CA LEU A 101 -0.33 0.74 14.28
C LEU A 101 -1.07 0.00 13.17
N VAL A 102 -0.68 0.23 11.91
CA VAL A 102 -1.29 -0.47 10.78
C VAL A 102 -0.26 -1.38 10.10
N ILE A 103 -0.65 -2.65 9.91
CA ILE A 103 0.16 -3.63 9.17
C ILE A 103 -0.52 -3.91 7.85
N CYS A 104 0.27 -3.89 6.76
CA CYS A 104 -0.18 -4.25 5.43
C CYS A 104 0.31 -5.66 5.06
N LEU A 105 -0.60 -6.46 4.54
CA LEU A 105 -0.32 -7.79 4.00
C LEU A 105 -0.75 -7.86 2.53
N GLY A 106 -0.02 -8.63 1.72
CA GLY A 106 -0.39 -8.89 0.34
C GLY A 106 -1.72 -9.66 0.24
N LYS A 107 -2.42 -9.48 -0.88
CA LYS A 107 -3.67 -10.19 -1.14
C LYS A 107 -3.40 -11.62 -1.61
N SER A 108 -4.17 -12.57 -1.07
CA SER A 108 -3.99 -14.00 -1.33
C SER A 108 -4.07 -14.39 -2.82
N THR A 109 -4.82 -13.64 -3.63
CA THR A 109 -4.92 -13.83 -5.08
C THR A 109 -3.57 -13.61 -5.75
N TYR A 110 -2.89 -12.51 -5.44
CA TYR A 110 -1.55 -12.22 -5.96
C TYR A 110 -0.48 -13.14 -5.37
N ALA A 111 -0.55 -13.39 -4.07
CA ALA A 111 0.42 -14.26 -3.39
C ALA A 111 0.48 -15.67 -3.99
N ARG A 112 -0.68 -16.24 -4.38
CA ARG A 112 -0.76 -17.56 -5.04
C ARG A 112 -0.23 -17.56 -6.47
N CYS A 113 -0.05 -16.39 -7.07
CA CYS A 113 0.57 -16.23 -8.39
C CYS A 113 2.06 -15.86 -8.30
N GLY A 114 2.67 -15.93 -7.11
CA GLY A 114 4.07 -15.55 -6.94
C GLY A 114 4.31 -14.04 -6.99
N ILE A 115 3.28 -13.23 -6.72
CA ILE A 115 3.39 -11.76 -6.64
C ILE A 115 3.33 -11.36 -5.17
N ILE A 116 4.38 -10.71 -4.70
CA ILE A 116 4.48 -10.22 -3.34
C ILE A 116 4.12 -8.73 -3.33
N VAL A 117 3.29 -8.32 -2.38
CA VAL A 117 3.07 -6.91 -2.04
C VAL A 117 3.72 -6.68 -0.69
N ASN A 118 4.72 -5.80 -0.66
CA ASN A 118 5.41 -5.40 0.56
C ASN A 118 5.06 -3.96 0.91
N VAL A 119 4.87 -3.70 2.19
CA VAL A 119 4.70 -2.36 2.76
C VAL A 119 5.18 -2.40 4.20
N THR A 120 6.03 -1.46 4.59
CA THR A 120 6.42 -1.33 6.00
C THR A 120 5.23 -0.86 6.85
N PRO A 121 5.20 -1.13 8.18
CA PRO A 121 4.11 -0.70 9.03
C PRO A 121 3.84 0.80 8.95
N LEU A 122 2.56 1.19 8.91
CA LEU A 122 2.17 2.60 9.01
C LEU A 122 2.08 2.95 10.49
N GLU A 123 2.92 3.88 10.88
CA GLU A 123 3.05 4.29 12.27
C GLU A 123 1.96 5.29 12.70
N PRO A 124 1.78 5.49 14.02
CA PRO A 124 0.86 6.47 14.56
C PRO A 124 0.99 7.86 13.92
N GLU A 125 -0.14 8.47 13.56
CA GLU A 125 -0.25 9.78 12.89
C GLU A 125 0.39 9.88 11.49
N TRP A 126 0.81 8.76 10.90
CA TRP A 126 1.12 8.75 9.49
C TRP A 126 -0.15 8.98 8.65
N GLU A 127 -0.03 9.79 7.60
CA GLU A 127 -1.10 9.94 6.60
C GLU A 127 -0.54 10.01 5.19
N GLY A 128 -1.34 9.56 4.21
CA GLY A 128 -0.96 9.57 2.81
C GLY A 128 -1.63 8.48 1.99
N HIS A 129 -1.34 8.48 0.69
CA HIS A 129 -1.51 7.29 -0.14
C HIS A 129 -0.33 6.36 0.13
N VAL A 130 -0.60 5.09 0.40
CA VAL A 130 0.47 4.10 0.69
C VAL A 130 1.16 3.72 -0.60
N THR A 131 2.49 3.81 -0.63
CA THR A 131 3.27 3.22 -1.73
C THR A 131 3.28 1.71 -1.54
N LEU A 132 2.90 0.98 -2.60
CA LEU A 132 2.84 -0.47 -2.66
C LEU A 132 4.03 -0.97 -3.49
N GLU A 133 4.83 -1.87 -2.92
CA GLU A 133 5.99 -2.46 -3.58
C GLU A 133 5.62 -3.87 -4.08
N PHE A 134 5.28 -3.98 -5.39
CA PHE A 134 4.95 -5.24 -6.03
C PHE A 134 6.20 -5.93 -6.56
N SER A 135 6.51 -7.12 -6.07
CA SER A 135 7.60 -7.96 -6.60
C SER A 135 7.03 -9.13 -7.39
N ASN A 136 7.43 -9.27 -8.65
CA ASN A 136 7.18 -10.45 -9.47
C ASN A 136 8.31 -11.45 -9.28
N THR A 137 8.08 -12.50 -8.50
CA THR A 137 9.09 -13.54 -8.23
C THR A 137 9.06 -14.68 -9.26
N THR A 138 8.26 -14.55 -10.32
CA THR A 138 8.09 -15.59 -11.34
C THR A 138 8.96 -15.33 -12.57
N PRO A 139 9.28 -16.37 -13.36
CA PRO A 139 9.99 -16.20 -14.62
C PRO A 139 9.10 -15.70 -15.78
N LEU A 140 7.84 -15.35 -15.51
CA LEU A 140 6.86 -14.84 -16.48
C LEU A 140 6.47 -13.41 -16.16
N PRO A 141 6.04 -12.59 -17.16
CA PRO A 141 5.43 -11.30 -16.90
C PRO A 141 4.16 -11.45 -16.05
N ALA A 142 3.99 -10.58 -15.05
CA ALA A 142 2.86 -10.61 -14.13
C ALA A 142 1.95 -9.38 -14.30
N LYS A 143 0.63 -9.57 -14.25
CA LYS A 143 -0.36 -8.50 -14.38
C LYS A 143 -0.83 -8.01 -13.02
N ILE A 144 -0.91 -6.69 -12.85
CA ILE A 144 -1.56 -6.02 -11.74
C ILE A 144 -2.70 -5.17 -12.31
N TYR A 145 -3.89 -5.30 -11.74
CA TYR A 145 -5.10 -4.61 -12.20
C TYR A 145 -5.38 -3.37 -11.35
N ALA A 146 -5.40 -2.21 -12.00
CA ALA A 146 -5.71 -0.94 -11.35
C ALA A 146 -7.17 -0.90 -10.87
N ASN A 147 -7.41 -0.15 -9.80
CA ASN A 147 -8.71 0.00 -9.14
C ASN A 147 -9.29 -1.28 -8.53
N GLU A 148 -8.52 -2.35 -8.48
CA GLU A 148 -8.86 -3.61 -7.83
C GLU A 148 -8.04 -3.84 -6.55
N GLY A 149 -8.48 -4.80 -5.72
CA GLY A 149 -7.84 -5.11 -4.43
C GLY A 149 -6.40 -5.60 -4.60
N ALA A 150 -5.47 -5.01 -3.86
CA ALA A 150 -4.05 -5.31 -3.93
C ALA A 150 -3.46 -5.86 -2.63
N CYS A 151 -3.94 -5.36 -1.50
CA CYS A 151 -3.41 -5.67 -0.19
C CYS A 151 -4.47 -5.51 0.89
N GLN A 152 -4.22 -6.05 2.09
CA GLN A 152 -5.08 -5.91 3.24
C GLN A 152 -4.38 -5.17 4.36
N PHE A 153 -5.04 -4.16 4.92
CA PHE A 153 -4.60 -3.41 6.09
C PHE A 153 -5.28 -3.93 7.35
N LEU A 154 -4.47 -4.28 8.35
CA LEU A 154 -4.90 -4.65 9.70
C LEU A 154 -4.61 -3.50 10.65
N PHE A 155 -5.57 -3.15 11.49
CA PHE A 155 -5.48 -2.05 12.45
C PHE A 155 -5.31 -2.61 13.85
N LEU A 156 -4.19 -2.29 14.51
CA LEU A 156 -3.85 -2.75 15.84
C LEU A 156 -3.85 -1.56 16.80
N LYS A 157 -4.75 -1.59 17.76
CA LYS A 157 -4.82 -0.53 18.79
C LYS A 157 -3.80 -0.79 19.89
N GLY A 158 -2.97 0.21 20.20
CA GLY A 158 -2.03 0.17 21.32
C GLY A 158 -2.74 0.23 22.68
N ASP A 159 -2.07 -0.24 23.74
CA ASP A 159 -2.58 -0.14 25.11
C ASP A 159 -2.49 1.30 25.65
N GLY A 160 -1.76 2.16 24.97
CA GLY A 160 -1.61 3.58 25.26
C GLY A 160 -1.22 4.37 24.02
N VAL A 161 -1.20 5.68 24.17
CA VAL A 161 -0.77 6.61 23.12
C VAL A 161 0.75 6.67 23.11
N CYS A 162 1.38 6.60 21.93
CA CYS A 162 2.83 6.73 21.81
C CYS A 162 3.30 8.13 22.23
N GLU A 163 4.46 8.22 22.86
CA GLU A 163 5.08 9.49 23.24
C GLU A 163 5.46 10.32 22.01
N VAL A 164 6.10 9.68 21.02
CA VAL A 164 6.53 10.31 19.77
C VAL A 164 5.92 9.59 18.59
N SER A 165 5.09 10.28 17.80
CA SER A 165 4.46 9.76 16.59
C SER A 165 5.31 9.97 15.33
N TYR A 166 4.88 9.39 14.21
CA TYR A 166 5.50 9.61 12.91
C TYR A 166 5.48 11.08 12.48
N LYS A 167 4.39 11.77 12.81
CA LYS A 167 4.21 13.20 12.53
C LYS A 167 5.16 14.06 13.40
N ASP A 168 5.28 13.73 14.69
CA ASP A 168 6.13 14.49 15.64
C ASP A 168 7.60 14.51 15.23
N ARG A 169 8.09 13.41 14.64
CA ARG A 169 9.48 13.32 14.15
C ARG A 169 9.65 13.70 12.68
N ALA A 170 8.63 14.35 12.07
CA ALA A 170 8.65 14.79 10.67
C ALA A 170 9.05 13.66 9.71
N GLY A 171 8.43 12.49 9.86
CA GLY A 171 8.78 11.28 9.10
C GLY A 171 8.76 11.53 7.59
N LYS A 172 9.79 11.02 6.90
CA LYS A 172 10.13 11.34 5.49
C LYS A 172 9.04 11.00 4.45
N TYR A 173 8.07 10.17 4.82
CA TYR A 173 6.95 9.76 3.96
C TYR A 173 5.60 10.34 4.43
N GLN A 174 5.61 11.35 5.30
CA GLN A 174 4.40 12.01 5.77
C GLN A 174 3.69 12.75 4.62
N GLY A 175 2.37 12.58 4.49
CA GLY A 175 1.53 13.31 3.55
C GLY A 175 1.75 12.96 2.08
N GLN A 176 2.33 11.80 1.75
CA GLN A 176 2.62 11.45 0.35
C GLN A 176 1.34 11.31 -0.49
N ARG A 177 1.39 11.84 -1.73
CA ARG A 177 0.23 11.92 -2.62
C ARG A 177 0.36 11.09 -3.89
N GLY A 178 1.56 10.78 -4.32
CA GLY A 178 1.87 9.96 -5.49
C GLY A 178 2.68 8.74 -5.11
N VAL A 179 3.19 8.02 -6.11
CA VAL A 179 4.17 6.95 -5.91
C VAL A 179 5.48 7.57 -5.48
N THR A 180 5.90 7.31 -4.24
CA THR A 180 7.09 7.93 -3.65
C THR A 180 8.29 7.02 -3.79
N LEU A 181 9.39 7.57 -4.31
CA LEU A 181 10.69 6.89 -4.41
C LEU A 181 11.41 6.83 -3.05
N PRO A 182 12.44 5.96 -2.89
CA PRO A 182 13.26 5.92 -1.69
C PRO A 182 13.80 7.30 -1.32
N ARG A 183 13.78 7.63 -0.02
CA ARG A 183 14.34 8.85 0.57
C ARG A 183 15.24 8.48 1.75
N LEU A 184 16.31 9.22 1.94
CA LEU A 184 17.17 9.14 3.14
C LEU A 184 16.62 9.97 4.27
#